data_6fe29f38be245fb720604abe3811bf53
#
_entry.id   6fe29f38be245fb720604abe3811bf53
#
_cell.length_a   1.000
_cell.length_b   1.000
_cell.length_c   1.000
_cell.angle_alpha   90.00
_cell.angle_beta   90.00
_cell.angle_gamma   90.00
#
_symmetry.space_group_name_H-M   'P 1'
#
loop_
_entity.id
_entity.type
_entity.pdbx_description
1 polymer ?
#
loop_
_entity_poly.entity_id
_entity_poly.type
_entity_poly.pdbx_seq_one_letter_code
_entity_poly.pdbx_strand_id
1 'polypeptide(L)'
;MIIILKQNADQAAVKALCRELEGRGLSIHESQGAETHILGLVGDTKSIAESWVRANPVVEDVRRVSEPYKKANRKFHPADTVVDVSGVPVGGGHFAVIAGPCSVESESQIETVAAAVQAAGAKLLRGGAFKPRTSPYSFQGMRAEGLELLRHARSRTGLPIVTEIMNTEHLPLFADVDLIQVGARNMQNFELLKAVGRSGRPVLLKRGLSATLEELVMS
;
A
#
# COMPACT_ATOMS: atom_id res chain seq x y z
N MET A 1 17.47 3.88 -12.55
CA MET A 1 17.64 3.40 -13.94
C MET A 1 16.87 2.10 -14.08
N ILE A 2 16.19 1.87 -15.18
CA ILE A 2 15.52 0.60 -15.51
C ILE A 2 16.25 -0.03 -16.68
N ILE A 3 16.59 -1.30 -16.55
CA ILE A 3 17.15 -2.13 -17.61
C ILE A 3 16.03 -3.06 -18.06
N ILE A 4 15.73 -3.07 -19.34
CA ILE A 4 14.80 -4.01 -19.97
C ILE A 4 15.65 -5.13 -20.56
N LEU A 5 15.35 -6.36 -20.16
CA LEU A 5 16.05 -7.54 -20.65
C LEU A 5 15.38 -8.08 -21.91
N LYS A 6 16.17 -8.69 -22.80
CA LYS A 6 15.65 -9.39 -23.98
C LYS A 6 14.75 -10.55 -23.56
N GLN A 7 13.72 -10.80 -24.37
CA GLN A 7 12.94 -12.04 -24.23
C GLN A 7 13.90 -13.25 -24.36
N ASN A 8 13.78 -14.19 -23.42
CA ASN A 8 14.64 -15.37 -23.33
C ASN A 8 16.13 -15.07 -23.08
N ALA A 9 16.46 -13.96 -22.38
CA ALA A 9 17.83 -13.69 -21.96
C ALA A 9 18.40 -14.85 -21.14
N ASP A 10 19.68 -15.19 -21.40
CA ASP A 10 20.35 -16.21 -20.62
C ASP A 10 20.43 -15.85 -19.15
N GLN A 11 19.85 -16.68 -18.31
CA GLN A 11 19.74 -16.44 -16.87
C GLN A 11 21.09 -16.38 -16.16
N ALA A 12 22.10 -17.10 -16.65
CA ALA A 12 23.45 -17.04 -16.09
C ALA A 12 24.10 -15.67 -16.37
N ALA A 13 23.91 -15.15 -17.57
CA ALA A 13 24.40 -13.82 -17.95
C ALA A 13 23.62 -12.69 -17.24
N VAL A 14 22.31 -12.84 -17.03
CA VAL A 14 21.52 -11.89 -16.23
C VAL A 14 22.04 -11.83 -14.78
N LYS A 15 22.27 -12.99 -14.14
CA LYS A 15 22.83 -13.05 -12.80
C LYS A 15 24.25 -12.48 -12.70
N ALA A 16 25.05 -12.60 -13.78
CA ALA A 16 26.37 -11.99 -13.84
C ALA A 16 26.27 -10.45 -13.87
N LEU A 17 25.37 -9.92 -14.71
CA LEU A 17 25.10 -8.49 -14.79
C LEU A 17 24.61 -7.94 -13.42
N CYS A 18 23.69 -8.65 -12.76
CA CYS A 18 23.20 -8.25 -11.43
C CYS A 18 24.36 -8.16 -10.42
N ARG A 19 25.21 -9.19 -10.32
CA ARG A 19 26.37 -9.18 -9.42
C ARG A 19 27.33 -8.02 -9.69
N GLU A 20 27.55 -7.69 -10.97
CA GLU A 20 28.43 -6.58 -11.33
C GLU A 20 27.84 -5.22 -10.90
N LEU A 21 26.52 -5.04 -11.07
CA LEU A 21 25.82 -3.84 -10.65
C LEU A 21 25.77 -3.70 -9.11
N GLU A 22 25.53 -4.81 -8.40
CA GLU A 22 25.58 -4.85 -6.93
C GLU A 22 26.99 -4.56 -6.41
N GLY A 23 28.02 -5.07 -7.06
CA GLY A 23 29.44 -4.77 -6.75
C GLY A 23 29.77 -3.27 -6.91
N ARG A 24 28.99 -2.51 -7.64
CA ARG A 24 29.08 -1.05 -7.78
C ARG A 24 28.21 -0.28 -6.75
N GLY A 25 27.69 -0.97 -5.75
CA GLY A 25 26.91 -0.36 -4.66
C GLY A 25 25.45 -0.10 -5.00
N LEU A 26 24.89 -0.74 -6.02
CA LEU A 26 23.48 -0.63 -6.38
C LEU A 26 22.68 -1.80 -5.81
N SER A 27 21.43 -1.55 -5.43
CA SER A 27 20.47 -2.59 -5.16
C SER A 27 19.60 -2.82 -6.40
N ILE A 28 19.23 -4.08 -6.63
CA ILE A 28 18.47 -4.48 -7.83
C ILE A 28 17.08 -4.97 -7.39
N HIS A 29 16.06 -4.42 -8.02
CA HIS A 29 14.71 -4.93 -7.99
C HIS A 29 14.42 -5.62 -9.32
N GLU A 30 14.34 -6.95 -9.29
CA GLU A 30 13.95 -7.74 -10.45
C GLU A 30 12.44 -7.89 -10.50
N SER A 31 11.85 -7.64 -11.67
CA SER A 31 10.42 -7.82 -11.92
C SER A 31 10.24 -8.54 -13.25
N GLN A 32 9.64 -9.73 -13.18
CA GLN A 32 9.37 -10.58 -14.33
C GLN A 32 7.87 -10.65 -14.57
N GLY A 33 7.40 -10.00 -15.62
CA GLY A 33 6.03 -10.11 -16.13
C GLY A 33 5.93 -11.17 -17.25
N ALA A 34 4.71 -11.36 -17.79
CA ALA A 34 4.45 -12.33 -18.85
C ALA A 34 5.23 -12.01 -20.15
N GLU A 35 5.40 -10.72 -20.46
CA GLU A 35 6.03 -10.26 -21.70
C GLU A 35 7.30 -9.44 -21.49
N THR A 36 7.57 -9.02 -20.27
CA THR A 36 8.67 -8.09 -19.98
C THR A 36 9.42 -8.50 -18.74
N HIS A 37 10.74 -8.58 -18.83
CA HIS A 37 11.64 -8.82 -17.71
C HIS A 37 12.50 -7.58 -17.50
N ILE A 38 12.44 -6.97 -16.32
CA ILE A 38 13.14 -5.72 -16.01
C ILE A 38 13.97 -5.81 -14.73
N LEU A 39 15.10 -5.09 -14.74
CA LEU A 39 15.91 -4.85 -13.55
C LEU A 39 15.83 -3.37 -13.18
N GLY A 40 15.25 -3.08 -12.05
CA GLY A 40 15.18 -1.73 -11.49
C GLY A 40 16.38 -1.45 -10.59
N LEU A 41 17.24 -0.53 -11.00
CA LEU A 41 18.41 -0.14 -10.21
C LEU A 41 18.06 0.94 -9.20
N VAL A 42 18.39 0.69 -7.93
CA VAL A 42 18.21 1.61 -6.80
C VAL A 42 19.59 1.97 -6.23
N GLY A 43 19.83 3.25 -6.02
CA GLY A 43 21.11 3.79 -5.57
C GLY A 43 21.61 4.94 -6.48
N ASP A 44 22.88 5.28 -6.39
CA ASP A 44 23.47 6.29 -7.27
C ASP A 44 23.77 5.76 -8.66
N THR A 45 22.74 5.78 -9.50
CA THR A 45 22.86 5.35 -10.89
C THR A 45 23.48 6.40 -11.82
N LYS A 46 23.86 7.59 -11.31
CA LYS A 46 24.48 8.63 -12.13
C LYS A 46 25.88 8.23 -12.59
N SER A 47 26.58 7.45 -11.78
CA SER A 47 27.92 6.93 -12.08
C SER A 47 27.91 5.80 -13.14
N ILE A 48 26.75 5.27 -13.48
CA ILE A 48 26.63 4.18 -14.47
C ILE A 48 26.34 4.76 -15.85
N ALA A 49 27.25 4.51 -16.78
CA ALA A 49 27.06 4.88 -18.18
C ALA A 49 26.00 3.99 -18.84
N GLU A 50 24.97 4.60 -19.45
CA GLU A 50 23.94 3.84 -20.17
C GLU A 50 24.52 3.01 -21.32
N SER A 51 25.52 3.55 -22.02
CA SER A 51 26.20 2.85 -23.12
C SER A 51 26.84 1.55 -22.67
N TRP A 52 27.42 1.54 -21.46
CA TRP A 52 27.99 0.33 -20.89
C TRP A 52 26.93 -0.73 -20.60
N VAL A 53 25.79 -0.33 -20.04
CA VAL A 53 24.68 -1.24 -19.76
C VAL A 53 24.08 -1.78 -21.08
N ARG A 54 23.84 -0.89 -22.06
CA ARG A 54 23.30 -1.25 -23.39
C ARG A 54 24.19 -2.20 -24.16
N ALA A 55 25.49 -2.14 -23.93
CA ALA A 55 26.46 -3.05 -24.62
C ALA A 55 26.37 -4.50 -24.12
N ASN A 56 25.68 -4.75 -22.99
CA ASN A 56 25.52 -6.10 -22.46
C ASN A 56 24.56 -6.92 -23.35
N PRO A 57 24.93 -8.14 -23.78
CA PRO A 57 24.14 -8.94 -24.70
C PRO A 57 22.69 -9.26 -24.24
N VAL A 58 22.45 -9.33 -22.94
CA VAL A 58 21.12 -9.66 -22.40
C VAL A 58 20.19 -8.44 -22.30
N VAL A 59 20.72 -7.23 -22.51
CA VAL A 59 19.95 -5.98 -22.39
C VAL A 59 19.31 -5.64 -23.74
N GLU A 60 18.03 -5.35 -23.72
CA GLU A 60 17.24 -4.83 -24.83
C GLU A 60 17.25 -3.30 -24.85
N ASP A 61 16.93 -2.69 -23.71
CA ASP A 61 16.86 -1.23 -23.58
C ASP A 61 17.24 -0.78 -22.16
N VAL A 62 17.67 0.48 -22.04
CA VAL A 62 17.98 1.13 -20.77
C VAL A 62 17.25 2.46 -20.72
N ARG A 63 16.52 2.72 -19.61
CA ARG A 63 15.79 3.97 -19.42
C ARG A 63 16.14 4.60 -18.09
N ARG A 64 16.50 5.88 -18.11
CA ARG A 64 16.55 6.67 -16.89
C ARG A 64 15.14 7.09 -16.52
N VAL A 65 14.71 6.72 -15.32
CA VAL A 65 13.45 7.19 -14.76
C VAL A 65 13.76 8.43 -13.94
N SER A 66 13.30 9.56 -14.42
CA SER A 66 13.41 10.87 -13.74
C SER A 66 12.26 11.11 -12.76
N GLU A 67 11.26 10.24 -12.75
CA GLU A 67 10.09 10.39 -11.90
C GLU A 67 10.43 10.07 -10.45
N PRO A 68 9.96 10.90 -9.48
CA PRO A 68 10.33 10.78 -8.07
C PRO A 68 9.79 9.52 -7.39
N TYR A 69 8.71 8.91 -7.92
CA TYR A 69 7.99 7.77 -7.34
C TYR A 69 8.29 6.43 -8.05
N LYS A 70 9.55 6.05 -8.16
CA LYS A 70 9.96 4.83 -8.89
C LYS A 70 9.22 3.57 -8.46
N LYS A 71 9.03 3.38 -7.14
CA LYS A 71 8.37 2.17 -6.58
C LYS A 71 6.91 2.02 -6.99
N ALA A 72 6.20 3.13 -7.20
CA ALA A 72 4.79 3.14 -7.60
C ALA A 72 4.59 3.27 -9.11
N ASN A 73 5.68 3.38 -9.89
CA ASN A 73 5.62 3.63 -11.31
C ASN A 73 5.46 2.32 -12.10
N ARG A 74 4.51 2.28 -13.03
CA ARG A 74 4.29 1.13 -13.94
C ARG A 74 5.52 0.74 -14.75
N LYS A 75 6.39 1.69 -15.10
CA LYS A 75 7.65 1.40 -15.79
C LYS A 75 8.61 0.57 -14.94
N PHE A 76 8.48 0.68 -13.61
CA PHE A 76 9.29 -0.07 -12.64
C PHE A 76 8.56 -1.32 -12.12
N HIS A 77 7.24 -1.26 -12.08
CA HIS A 77 6.36 -2.33 -11.59
C HIS A 77 5.24 -2.57 -12.62
N PRO A 78 5.50 -3.29 -13.71
CA PRO A 78 4.53 -3.46 -14.80
C PRO A 78 3.32 -4.32 -14.42
N ALA A 79 3.49 -5.28 -13.52
CA ALA A 79 2.40 -6.14 -13.05
C ALA A 79 1.43 -5.38 -12.13
N ASP A 80 0.17 -5.78 -12.13
CA ASP A 80 -0.81 -5.28 -11.17
C ASP A 80 -0.48 -5.74 -9.75
N THR A 81 -0.59 -4.82 -8.81
CA THR A 81 -0.45 -5.15 -7.39
C THR A 81 -1.78 -5.66 -6.85
N VAL A 82 -1.75 -6.79 -6.18
CA VAL A 82 -2.86 -7.33 -5.39
C VAL A 82 -2.47 -7.28 -3.93
N VAL A 83 -3.26 -6.58 -3.12
CA VAL A 83 -3.07 -6.52 -1.67
C VAL A 83 -4.04 -7.50 -1.03
N ASP A 84 -3.51 -8.46 -0.27
CA ASP A 84 -4.34 -9.33 0.54
C ASP A 84 -4.70 -8.66 1.87
N VAL A 85 -5.99 -8.58 2.16
CA VAL A 85 -6.51 -8.06 3.43
C VAL A 85 -7.23 -9.22 4.14
N SER A 86 -6.51 -9.97 4.94
CA SER A 86 -7.02 -11.13 5.69
C SER A 86 -7.85 -12.08 4.82
N GLY A 87 -7.29 -12.46 3.66
CA GLY A 87 -7.92 -13.36 2.69
C GLY A 87 -8.82 -12.67 1.67
N VAL A 88 -8.97 -11.35 1.71
CA VAL A 88 -9.71 -10.57 0.70
C VAL A 88 -8.71 -9.88 -0.24
N PRO A 89 -8.63 -10.31 -1.52
CA PRO A 89 -7.76 -9.67 -2.49
C PRO A 89 -8.33 -8.32 -2.94
N VAL A 90 -7.48 -7.28 -3.01
CA VAL A 90 -7.81 -5.93 -3.45
C VAL A 90 -6.83 -5.49 -4.54
N GLY A 91 -7.32 -5.06 -5.70
CA GLY A 91 -6.50 -4.71 -6.86
C GLY A 91 -6.34 -5.85 -7.86
N GLY A 92 -5.62 -5.63 -8.97
CA GLY A 92 -5.37 -6.65 -10.00
C GLY A 92 -6.65 -7.25 -10.62
N GLY A 93 -7.71 -6.43 -10.78
CA GLY A 93 -9.01 -6.88 -11.26
C GLY A 93 -9.98 -7.36 -10.17
N HIS A 94 -9.52 -7.54 -8.93
CA HIS A 94 -10.39 -7.86 -7.81
C HIS A 94 -11.10 -6.61 -7.28
N PHE A 95 -12.43 -6.67 -7.21
CA PHE A 95 -13.26 -5.60 -6.67
C PHE A 95 -13.76 -5.99 -5.27
N ALA A 96 -13.35 -5.24 -4.25
CA ALA A 96 -13.75 -5.46 -2.87
C ALA A 96 -14.61 -4.29 -2.36
N VAL A 97 -15.83 -4.59 -1.90
CA VAL A 97 -16.69 -3.61 -1.26
C VAL A 97 -16.32 -3.48 0.21
N ILE A 98 -15.99 -2.26 0.62
CA ILE A 98 -15.72 -1.87 2.01
C ILE A 98 -16.94 -1.06 2.48
N ALA A 99 -17.74 -1.58 3.39
CA ALA A 99 -18.97 -0.92 3.84
C ALA A 99 -19.07 -0.91 5.37
N GLY A 100 -19.88 0.02 5.90
CA GLY A 100 -20.08 0.15 7.32
C GLY A 100 -20.34 1.62 7.75
N PRO A 101 -20.54 1.89 9.04
CA PRO A 101 -20.91 3.21 9.52
C PRO A 101 -19.74 4.19 9.45
N CYS A 102 -20.05 5.48 9.31
CA CYS A 102 -19.02 6.52 9.39
C CYS A 102 -18.32 6.49 10.75
N SER A 103 -19.08 6.26 11.83
CA SER A 103 -18.62 6.24 13.22
C SER A 103 -19.18 5.02 13.93
N VAL A 104 -18.36 4.38 14.76
CA VAL A 104 -18.84 3.40 15.75
C VAL A 104 -19.38 4.19 16.94
N GLU A 105 -20.64 4.00 17.29
CA GLU A 105 -21.34 4.78 18.31
C GLU A 105 -21.99 3.92 19.39
N SER A 106 -22.30 2.65 19.10
CA SER A 106 -22.78 1.67 20.06
C SER A 106 -22.58 0.24 19.53
N GLU A 107 -22.67 -0.73 20.44
CA GLU A 107 -22.63 -2.16 20.10
C GLU A 107 -23.79 -2.54 19.17
N SER A 108 -25.02 -2.17 19.53
CA SER A 108 -26.21 -2.49 18.72
C SER A 108 -26.14 -1.90 17.31
N GLN A 109 -25.61 -0.68 17.17
CA GLN A 109 -25.42 -0.05 15.87
C GLN A 109 -24.43 -0.86 15.00
N ILE A 110 -23.22 -1.16 15.55
CA ILE A 110 -22.21 -1.82 14.73
C ILE A 110 -22.60 -3.26 14.37
N GLU A 111 -23.25 -3.99 15.27
CA GLU A 111 -23.75 -5.33 15.00
C GLU A 111 -24.81 -5.33 13.91
N THR A 112 -25.81 -4.46 14.01
CA THR A 112 -26.88 -4.33 13.01
C THR A 112 -26.30 -3.97 11.65
N VAL A 113 -25.40 -2.98 11.60
CA VAL A 113 -24.78 -2.56 10.34
C VAL A 113 -23.88 -3.66 9.78
N ALA A 114 -23.07 -4.34 10.60
CA ALA A 114 -22.18 -5.40 10.15
C ALA A 114 -22.95 -6.55 9.51
N ALA A 115 -24.05 -6.99 10.14
CA ALA A 115 -24.92 -8.03 9.58
C ALA A 115 -25.56 -7.59 8.25
N ALA A 116 -26.05 -6.35 8.18
CA ALA A 116 -26.69 -5.81 6.99
C ALA A 116 -25.70 -5.69 5.80
N VAL A 117 -24.50 -5.16 6.04
CA VAL A 117 -23.50 -5.02 4.96
C VAL A 117 -22.93 -6.38 4.52
N GLN A 118 -22.79 -7.33 5.44
CA GLN A 118 -22.43 -8.71 5.10
C GLN A 118 -23.48 -9.34 4.18
N ALA A 119 -24.75 -9.25 4.55
CA ALA A 119 -25.86 -9.77 3.73
C ALA A 119 -25.93 -9.09 2.35
N ALA A 120 -25.54 -7.81 2.25
CA ALA A 120 -25.44 -7.06 1.01
C ALA A 120 -24.18 -7.41 0.17
N GLY A 121 -23.30 -8.31 0.64
CA GLY A 121 -22.13 -8.79 -0.09
C GLY A 121 -20.86 -7.98 0.10
N ALA A 122 -20.80 -7.09 1.11
CA ALA A 122 -19.54 -6.42 1.49
C ALA A 122 -18.48 -7.47 1.86
N LYS A 123 -17.22 -7.14 1.56
CA LYS A 123 -16.06 -7.99 1.84
C LYS A 123 -15.28 -7.54 3.07
N LEU A 124 -15.38 -6.27 3.44
CA LEU A 124 -14.74 -5.69 4.61
C LEU A 124 -15.74 -4.79 5.35
N LEU A 125 -15.67 -4.80 6.69
CA LEU A 125 -16.43 -3.93 7.57
C LEU A 125 -15.63 -2.68 7.90
N ARG A 126 -16.17 -1.51 7.55
CA ARG A 126 -15.55 -0.23 7.90
C ARG A 126 -16.29 0.43 9.05
N GLY A 127 -15.56 0.89 10.06
CA GLY A 127 -16.11 1.71 11.13
C GLY A 127 -15.05 2.65 11.71
N GLY A 128 -15.38 3.93 11.92
CA GLY A 128 -14.45 4.88 12.51
C GLY A 128 -14.52 4.83 14.04
N ALA A 129 -13.51 4.23 14.70
CA ALA A 129 -13.36 4.22 16.15
C ALA A 129 -12.78 5.55 16.68
N PHE A 130 -11.90 6.17 15.90
CA PHE A 130 -11.36 7.52 16.15
C PHE A 130 -11.90 8.49 15.12
N LYS A 131 -12.19 9.72 15.53
CA LYS A 131 -12.81 10.75 14.68
C LYS A 131 -12.00 12.03 14.63
N PRO A 132 -11.45 12.42 13.44
CA PRO A 132 -10.90 13.75 13.26
C PRO A 132 -12.04 14.77 13.22
N ARG A 133 -12.06 15.68 14.17
CA ARG A 133 -13.07 16.75 14.25
C ARG A 133 -12.39 18.10 14.17
N THR A 134 -13.13 19.09 13.69
CA THR A 134 -12.66 20.48 13.64
C THR A 134 -12.80 21.19 15.00
N SER A 135 -13.56 20.60 15.94
CA SER A 135 -13.73 21.11 17.30
C SER A 135 -13.41 20.01 18.32
N PRO A 136 -12.64 20.32 19.37
CA PRO A 136 -12.36 19.38 20.45
C PRO A 136 -13.60 19.04 21.29
N TYR A 137 -14.64 19.85 21.20
CA TYR A 137 -15.91 19.63 21.92
C TYR A 137 -16.86 18.67 21.19
N SER A 138 -16.54 18.30 19.94
CA SER A 138 -17.34 17.31 19.19
C SER A 138 -16.96 15.89 19.61
N PHE A 139 -17.85 14.93 19.34
CA PHE A 139 -17.60 13.51 19.56
C PHE A 139 -16.32 13.04 18.86
N GLN A 140 -15.34 12.59 19.63
CA GLN A 140 -14.01 12.20 19.14
C GLN A 140 -13.92 10.72 18.73
N GLY A 141 -15.04 10.00 18.75
CA GLY A 141 -15.09 8.54 18.59
C GLY A 141 -14.99 7.80 19.92
N MET A 142 -15.34 6.53 19.90
CA MET A 142 -15.26 5.64 21.07
C MET A 142 -13.82 5.16 21.34
N ARG A 143 -12.88 5.48 20.47
CA ARG A 143 -11.45 5.16 20.64
C ARG A 143 -11.21 3.64 20.81
N ALA A 144 -10.53 3.24 21.90
CA ALA A 144 -10.22 1.83 22.17
C ALA A 144 -11.50 0.98 22.30
N GLU A 145 -12.54 1.48 22.96
CA GLU A 145 -13.83 0.79 23.07
C GLU A 145 -14.44 0.55 21.67
N GLY A 146 -14.38 1.55 20.79
CA GLY A 146 -14.85 1.40 19.40
C GLY A 146 -14.07 0.35 18.61
N LEU A 147 -12.77 0.13 18.91
CA LEU A 147 -11.99 -0.96 18.33
C LEU A 147 -12.47 -2.32 18.86
N GLU A 148 -12.78 -2.44 20.16
CA GLU A 148 -13.33 -3.68 20.72
C GLU A 148 -14.68 -4.03 20.08
N LEU A 149 -15.55 -3.04 19.90
CA LEU A 149 -16.84 -3.25 19.23
C LEU A 149 -16.65 -3.70 17.76
N LEU A 150 -15.67 -3.17 17.06
CA LEU A 150 -15.33 -3.65 15.71
C LEU A 150 -14.81 -5.10 15.72
N ARG A 151 -13.95 -5.46 16.69
CA ARG A 151 -13.46 -6.84 16.87
C ARG A 151 -14.60 -7.80 17.17
N HIS A 152 -15.53 -7.39 18.01
CA HIS A 152 -16.73 -8.17 18.31
C HIS A 152 -17.56 -8.39 17.04
N ALA A 153 -17.85 -7.34 16.27
CA ALA A 153 -18.57 -7.44 15.00
C ALA A 153 -17.84 -8.34 13.99
N ARG A 154 -16.49 -8.26 13.90
CA ARG A 154 -15.67 -9.18 13.08
C ARG A 154 -15.86 -10.63 13.51
N SER A 155 -15.83 -10.92 14.82
CA SER A 155 -15.96 -12.30 15.30
C SER A 155 -17.32 -12.93 14.93
N ARG A 156 -18.37 -12.11 14.80
CA ARG A 156 -19.73 -12.54 14.45
C ARG A 156 -19.96 -12.68 12.94
N THR A 157 -19.32 -11.84 12.15
CA THR A 157 -19.55 -11.77 10.69
C THR A 157 -18.44 -12.40 9.86
N GLY A 158 -17.24 -12.53 10.42
CA GLY A 158 -16.05 -12.90 9.67
C GLY A 158 -15.52 -11.81 8.74
N LEU A 159 -16.12 -10.61 8.71
CA LEU A 159 -15.65 -9.51 7.86
C LEU A 159 -14.37 -8.89 8.44
N PRO A 160 -13.26 -8.82 7.68
CA PRO A 160 -12.07 -8.08 8.09
C PRO A 160 -12.41 -6.61 8.36
N ILE A 161 -11.78 -6.01 9.37
CA ILE A 161 -12.09 -4.64 9.81
C ILE A 161 -11.17 -3.59 9.19
N VAL A 162 -11.80 -2.47 8.84
CA VAL A 162 -11.13 -1.26 8.34
C VAL A 162 -11.46 -0.10 9.27
N THR A 163 -10.45 0.52 9.86
CA THR A 163 -10.65 1.68 10.75
C THR A 163 -9.53 2.68 10.63
N GLU A 164 -9.85 3.96 10.92
CA GLU A 164 -8.95 5.09 10.74
C GLU A 164 -8.04 5.28 11.96
N ILE A 165 -6.72 5.35 11.72
CA ILE A 165 -5.75 5.77 12.71
C ILE A 165 -5.51 7.28 12.64
N MET A 166 -5.36 7.92 13.80
CA MET A 166 -5.19 9.37 13.92
C MET A 166 -3.79 9.79 14.34
N ASN A 167 -3.12 8.96 15.15
CA ASN A 167 -1.84 9.28 15.77
C ASN A 167 -0.98 8.02 15.88
N THR A 168 0.33 8.19 15.86
CA THR A 168 1.31 7.11 16.06
C THR A 168 1.18 6.42 17.41
N GLU A 169 0.80 7.14 18.45
CA GLU A 169 0.56 6.60 19.78
C GLU A 169 -0.56 5.55 19.83
N HIS A 170 -1.49 5.60 18.87
CA HIS A 170 -2.57 4.62 18.77
C HIS A 170 -2.15 3.32 18.07
N LEU A 171 -0.98 3.28 17.44
CA LEU A 171 -0.55 2.13 16.63
C LEU A 171 -0.57 0.79 17.39
N PRO A 172 -0.20 0.71 18.67
CA PRO A 172 -0.31 -0.54 19.43
C PRO A 172 -1.74 -1.09 19.52
N LEU A 173 -2.75 -0.21 19.53
CA LEU A 173 -4.17 -0.61 19.54
C LEU A 173 -4.64 -1.21 18.21
N PHE A 174 -3.87 -0.99 17.14
CA PHE A 174 -4.17 -1.46 15.78
C PHE A 174 -3.47 -2.76 15.42
N ALA A 175 -2.86 -3.43 16.39
CA ALA A 175 -2.06 -4.63 16.14
C ALA A 175 -2.81 -5.76 15.42
N ASP A 176 -4.12 -5.83 15.53
CA ASP A 176 -4.99 -6.83 14.89
C ASP A 176 -6.04 -6.22 13.95
N VAL A 177 -5.91 -4.94 13.59
CA VAL A 177 -6.73 -4.31 12.55
C VAL A 177 -6.28 -4.83 11.18
N ASP A 178 -7.20 -5.28 10.35
CA ASP A 178 -6.90 -5.95 9.08
C ASP A 178 -6.46 -4.96 7.99
N LEU A 179 -7.04 -3.76 7.96
CA LEU A 179 -6.69 -2.68 7.04
C LEU A 179 -6.71 -1.33 7.77
N ILE A 180 -5.55 -0.71 7.90
CA ILE A 180 -5.43 0.59 8.57
C ILE A 180 -5.77 1.70 7.57
N GLN A 181 -6.83 2.46 7.86
CA GLN A 181 -7.16 3.65 7.08
C GLN A 181 -6.38 4.86 7.60
N VAL A 182 -5.73 5.58 6.69
CA VAL A 182 -5.18 6.92 6.95
C VAL A 182 -6.09 7.95 6.27
N GLY A 183 -6.67 8.83 7.08
CA GLY A 183 -7.64 9.83 6.60
C GLY A 183 -6.99 10.91 5.74
N ALA A 184 -7.82 11.58 4.92
CA ALA A 184 -7.36 12.60 3.99
C ALA A 184 -6.59 13.76 4.65
N ARG A 185 -6.94 14.12 5.89
CA ARG A 185 -6.24 15.16 6.66
C ARG A 185 -4.85 14.74 7.12
N ASN A 186 -4.58 13.44 7.16
CA ASN A 186 -3.29 12.85 7.56
C ASN A 186 -2.45 12.36 6.36
N MET A 187 -2.86 12.64 5.13
CA MET A 187 -2.10 12.21 3.94
C MET A 187 -0.65 12.73 3.95
N GLN A 188 -0.42 13.93 4.49
CA GLN A 188 0.91 14.53 4.61
C GLN A 188 1.49 14.43 6.02
N ASN A 189 0.90 13.67 6.90
CA ASN A 189 1.49 13.37 8.22
C ASN A 189 2.54 12.26 8.06
N PHE A 190 3.72 12.64 7.57
CA PHE A 190 4.78 11.68 7.21
C PHE A 190 5.29 10.86 8.39
N GLU A 191 5.23 11.38 9.62
CA GLU A 191 5.59 10.59 10.80
C GLU A 191 4.58 9.44 11.02
N LEU A 192 3.28 9.72 10.88
CA LEU A 192 2.24 8.69 10.93
C LEU A 192 2.39 7.69 9.77
N LEU A 193 2.61 8.18 8.55
CA LEU A 193 2.79 7.32 7.37
C LEU A 193 3.97 6.38 7.53
N LYS A 194 5.13 6.88 8.00
CA LYS A 194 6.31 6.05 8.27
C LYS A 194 6.04 4.98 9.33
N ALA A 195 5.35 5.34 10.41
CA ALA A 195 5.01 4.41 11.48
C ALA A 195 4.04 3.32 11.00
N VAL A 196 2.98 3.71 10.28
CA VAL A 196 1.99 2.77 9.71
C VAL A 196 2.65 1.89 8.64
N GLY A 197 3.48 2.45 7.76
CA GLY A 197 4.20 1.67 6.75
C GLY A 197 5.14 0.61 7.34
N ARG A 198 5.77 0.89 8.51
CA ARG A 198 6.61 -0.08 9.22
C ARG A 198 5.83 -1.17 9.94
N SER A 199 4.53 -0.99 10.13
CA SER A 199 3.68 -1.99 10.80
C SER A 199 3.52 -3.28 9.99
N GLY A 200 3.83 -3.26 8.69
CA GLY A 200 3.65 -4.39 7.78
C GLY A 200 2.19 -4.72 7.47
N ARG A 201 1.26 -3.88 7.89
CA ARG A 201 -0.18 -4.06 7.67
C ARG A 201 -0.63 -3.42 6.36
N PRO A 202 -1.68 -3.93 5.70
CA PRO A 202 -2.32 -3.24 4.59
C PRO A 202 -2.80 -1.85 5.01
N VAL A 203 -2.64 -0.86 4.12
CA VAL A 203 -2.97 0.54 4.38
C VAL A 203 -3.89 1.08 3.29
N LEU A 204 -4.97 1.73 3.70
CA LEU A 204 -5.86 2.51 2.85
C LEU A 204 -5.56 4.00 3.05
N LEU A 205 -4.70 4.56 2.21
CA LEU A 205 -4.39 5.98 2.23
C LEU A 205 -5.43 6.77 1.44
N LYS A 206 -6.11 7.70 2.09
CA LYS A 206 -7.08 8.60 1.44
C LYS A 206 -6.36 9.84 0.95
N ARG A 207 -6.59 10.19 -0.34
CA ARG A 207 -6.07 11.43 -0.92
C ARG A 207 -6.53 12.66 -0.13
N GLY A 208 -5.63 13.61 0.09
CA GLY A 208 -5.94 14.90 0.71
C GLY A 208 -6.97 15.69 -0.10
N LEU A 209 -7.72 16.57 0.56
CA LEU A 209 -8.89 17.26 -0.01
C LEU A 209 -8.56 18.04 -1.30
N SER A 210 -7.38 18.67 -1.36
CA SER A 210 -6.87 19.43 -2.50
C SER A 210 -5.53 18.92 -3.03
N ALA A 211 -5.11 17.72 -2.62
CA ALA A 211 -3.84 17.14 -3.02
C ALA A 211 -3.87 16.68 -4.49
N THR A 212 -2.75 16.81 -5.18
CA THR A 212 -2.54 16.25 -6.52
C THR A 212 -2.35 14.73 -6.45
N LEU A 213 -2.42 14.06 -7.60
CA LEU A 213 -2.09 12.64 -7.69
C LEU A 213 -0.61 12.39 -7.42
N GLU A 214 0.27 13.30 -7.83
CA GLU A 214 1.71 13.20 -7.55
C GLU A 214 1.98 13.25 -6.04
N GLU A 215 1.36 14.18 -5.31
CA GLU A 215 1.47 14.27 -3.84
C GLU A 215 0.95 13.01 -3.15
N LEU A 216 -0.15 12.41 -3.65
CA LEU A 216 -0.65 11.14 -3.13
C LEU A 216 0.34 10.00 -3.34
N VAL A 217 0.94 9.91 -4.53
CA VAL A 217 1.89 8.84 -4.86
C VAL A 217 3.20 9.01 -4.11
N MET A 218 3.58 10.25 -3.79
CA MET A 218 4.78 10.56 -2.98
C MET A 218 4.56 10.29 -1.48
N SER A 219 3.31 10.25 -1.02
CA SER A 219 2.93 9.94 0.35
C SER A 219 2.92 8.43 0.62
#